data_af03926b88794a78313ea4f49d1ae18b
#
_entry.id   af03926b88794a78313ea4f49d1ae18b
#
_cell.length_a   1.000
_cell.length_b   1.000
_cell.length_c   1.000
_cell.angle_alpha   90.00
_cell.angle_beta   90.00
_cell.angle_gamma   90.00
#
_symmetry.space_group_name_H-M   'P 1'
#
loop_
_entity.id
_entity.type
_entity.pdbx_description
1 polymer ?
#
loop_
_entity_poly.entity_id
_entity_poly.type
_entity_poly.pdbx_seq_one_letter_code
_entity_poly.pdbx_strand_id
1 'polypeptide(L)'
;MVAQLQKTDYEPQTLAIAQKLLKATREQKNFFAQMRDQMRWDDKIMDFAMANPGLKVQLFRFIDTLPALRSKSAIARHLQEYLSADAVELPNALKSLLNFTNPDSVPGQLAATTVAPAVETLAYRYISGENMGKAIKAIERMRKDKLTFTMDLLGEAVITEAEAQAYLDRYLDLMTQLSTAAQQWKPVTAIDQADGEDLSKVQVTVKLTAFYSQFDPLDAEGSRQAVSQPIRTLLRRAAELGVMVHFDMEQYRYKDLTLAILQDILLEPEFRQRDDIGVTLQAYLRDSYEDLQTLVDWAKERGTPVTVRLVKGAYWDQETITARQNGWPSPVYREKVSTDANFERMTQLLLENHDVLYAAIGSHNVRSQAHAMAIAETLKIPKRQIELQVLYGMADKLAKTLAAQGYRVRVYTPFGELIPGMSYLIRRLLENTANSSFVRQNLEDTAGEELLVAPTFAAVDQVGESADLGDWQPP
;
A
#
# COMPACT_ATOMS: atom_id res chain seq x y z
N MET A 1 40.34 4.68 -0.38
CA MET A 1 40.51 3.55 -1.32
C MET A 1 39.29 2.68 -1.07
N VAL A 2 38.16 3.03 -1.70
CA VAL A 2 36.88 2.30 -1.56
C VAL A 2 37.07 1.03 -2.37
N ALA A 3 37.07 -0.13 -1.68
CA ALA A 3 37.03 -1.43 -2.33
C ALA A 3 35.76 -1.45 -3.19
N GLN A 4 35.93 -1.59 -4.51
CA GLN A 4 34.83 -2.00 -5.39
C GLN A 4 34.35 -3.37 -4.87
N LEU A 5 33.23 -3.35 -4.13
CA LEU A 5 32.49 -4.57 -3.85
C LEU A 5 32.18 -5.22 -5.20
N GLN A 6 32.65 -6.43 -5.42
CA GLN A 6 32.28 -7.22 -6.58
C GLN A 6 30.76 -7.28 -6.60
N LYS A 7 30.18 -6.75 -7.68
CA LYS A 7 28.73 -6.71 -7.86
C LYS A 7 28.22 -8.16 -7.88
N THR A 8 27.66 -8.61 -6.78
CA THR A 8 27.11 -9.96 -6.67
C THR A 8 25.91 -10.03 -7.63
N ASP A 9 25.96 -10.97 -8.56
CA ASP A 9 24.86 -11.19 -9.48
C ASP A 9 23.78 -12.05 -8.80
N TYR A 10 22.70 -11.39 -8.36
CA TYR A 10 21.56 -12.05 -7.74
C TYR A 10 20.52 -12.59 -8.76
N GLU A 11 20.72 -12.32 -10.05
CA GLU A 11 19.73 -12.59 -11.10
C GLU A 11 19.38 -14.09 -11.23
N PRO A 12 20.34 -15.03 -11.28
CA PRO A 12 19.99 -16.46 -11.42
C PRO A 12 19.13 -16.97 -10.28
N GLN A 13 19.42 -16.55 -9.04
CA GLN A 13 18.66 -16.95 -7.87
C GLN A 13 17.28 -16.25 -7.83
N THR A 14 17.21 -14.98 -8.22
CA THR A 14 15.95 -14.23 -8.37
C THR A 14 15.01 -14.95 -9.31
N LEU A 15 15.47 -15.37 -10.48
CA LEU A 15 14.65 -16.11 -11.46
C LEU A 15 14.19 -17.46 -10.92
N ALA A 16 15.07 -18.22 -10.28
CA ALA A 16 14.72 -19.52 -9.71
C ALA A 16 13.64 -19.39 -8.62
N ILE A 17 13.77 -18.43 -7.71
CA ILE A 17 12.79 -18.16 -6.66
C ILE A 17 11.48 -17.66 -7.28
N ALA A 18 11.53 -16.74 -8.24
CA ALA A 18 10.34 -16.19 -8.88
C ALA A 18 9.52 -17.26 -9.61
N GLN A 19 10.16 -18.16 -10.35
CA GLN A 19 9.51 -19.30 -11.00
C GLN A 19 8.84 -20.22 -9.98
N LYS A 20 9.52 -20.52 -8.87
CA LYS A 20 8.96 -21.33 -7.77
C LYS A 20 7.73 -20.67 -7.15
N LEU A 21 7.78 -19.37 -6.89
CA LEU A 21 6.66 -18.61 -6.32
C LEU A 21 5.47 -18.57 -7.28
N LEU A 22 5.70 -18.31 -8.57
CA LEU A 22 4.65 -18.33 -9.60
C LEU A 22 3.95 -19.68 -9.67
N LYS A 23 4.72 -20.77 -9.74
CA LYS A 23 4.18 -22.12 -9.75
C LYS A 23 3.33 -22.42 -8.51
N ALA A 24 3.84 -22.12 -7.31
CA ALA A 24 3.11 -22.36 -6.06
C ALA A 24 1.82 -21.53 -5.96
N THR A 25 1.84 -20.27 -6.43
CA THR A 25 0.66 -19.40 -6.44
C THR A 25 -0.41 -19.90 -7.42
N ARG A 26 -0.01 -20.49 -8.56
CA ARG A 26 -0.92 -21.09 -9.55
C ARG A 26 -1.53 -22.40 -9.06
N GLU A 27 -0.75 -23.26 -8.43
CA GLU A 27 -1.23 -24.53 -7.85
C GLU A 27 -2.31 -24.28 -6.78
N GLN A 28 -2.17 -23.27 -5.94
CA GLN A 28 -3.22 -22.84 -5.02
C GLN A 28 -4.50 -22.38 -5.73
N LYS A 29 -4.40 -21.76 -6.92
CA LYS A 29 -5.55 -21.35 -7.73
C LYS A 29 -6.40 -22.57 -8.14
N ASN A 30 -5.76 -23.63 -8.62
CA ASN A 30 -6.46 -24.84 -9.11
C ASN A 30 -7.16 -25.59 -7.99
N PHE A 31 -6.54 -25.72 -6.81
CA PHE A 31 -7.15 -26.38 -5.65
C PHE A 31 -8.39 -25.62 -5.14
N PHE A 32 -8.32 -24.30 -5.04
CA PHE A 32 -9.45 -23.48 -4.60
C PHE A 32 -10.54 -23.28 -5.67
N ALA A 33 -10.20 -23.35 -6.97
CA ALA A 33 -11.19 -23.30 -8.05
C ALA A 33 -12.10 -24.53 -8.04
N GLN A 34 -11.55 -25.71 -7.77
CA GLN A 34 -12.34 -26.95 -7.63
C GLN A 34 -13.27 -26.94 -6.41
N MET A 35 -12.93 -26.22 -5.32
CA MET A 35 -13.82 -26.04 -4.17
C MET A 35 -14.83 -24.89 -4.32
N ARG A 36 -14.71 -24.04 -5.36
CA ARG A 36 -15.44 -22.78 -5.54
C ARG A 36 -16.37 -22.76 -6.74
N ASP A 37 -17.00 -23.86 -7.08
CA ASP A 37 -18.04 -23.90 -8.15
C ASP A 37 -19.31 -23.09 -7.82
N GLN A 38 -19.30 -22.38 -6.68
CA GLN A 38 -20.20 -21.24 -6.40
C GLN A 38 -19.45 -19.92 -6.59
N MET A 39 -19.16 -19.60 -7.83
CA MET A 39 -18.43 -18.38 -8.19
C MET A 39 -19.27 -17.14 -7.90
N ARG A 40 -18.71 -16.26 -7.10
CA ARG A 40 -19.31 -14.98 -6.70
C ARG A 40 -19.60 -14.13 -7.94
N TRP A 41 -20.81 -13.69 -8.06
CA TRP A 41 -21.28 -12.76 -9.11
C TRP A 41 -20.40 -11.50 -9.17
N ASP A 42 -19.86 -11.10 -8.02
CA ASP A 42 -19.00 -9.93 -7.83
C ASP A 42 -17.75 -9.98 -8.71
N ASP A 43 -17.08 -11.13 -8.80
CA ASP A 43 -15.85 -11.29 -9.60
C ASP A 43 -16.16 -11.17 -11.11
N LYS A 44 -17.30 -11.70 -11.58
CA LYS A 44 -17.71 -11.61 -12.99
C LYS A 44 -18.12 -10.19 -13.41
N ILE A 45 -18.81 -9.46 -12.53
CA ILE A 45 -19.19 -8.07 -12.77
C ILE A 45 -17.94 -7.20 -12.82
N MET A 46 -16.99 -7.46 -11.91
CA MET A 46 -15.72 -6.74 -11.89
C MET A 46 -14.90 -7.03 -13.15
N ASP A 47 -14.73 -8.28 -13.53
CA ASP A 47 -13.99 -8.67 -14.75
C ASP A 47 -14.60 -8.01 -16.00
N PHE A 48 -15.94 -7.99 -16.10
CA PHE A 48 -16.64 -7.31 -17.18
C PHE A 48 -16.44 -5.79 -17.16
N ALA A 49 -16.57 -5.16 -15.98
CA ALA A 49 -16.35 -3.73 -15.82
C ALA A 49 -14.91 -3.33 -16.17
N MET A 50 -13.95 -4.19 -15.86
CA MET A 50 -12.54 -3.95 -16.15
C MET A 50 -12.19 -4.14 -17.63
N ALA A 51 -12.90 -5.00 -18.34
CA ALA A 51 -12.73 -5.19 -19.79
C ALA A 51 -13.26 -4.00 -20.63
N ASN A 52 -14.11 -3.15 -20.03
CA ASN A 52 -14.71 -2.00 -20.70
C ASN A 52 -14.19 -0.68 -20.10
N PRO A 53 -13.27 0.06 -20.77
CA PRO A 53 -12.68 1.29 -20.25
C PRO A 53 -13.72 2.37 -19.92
N GLY A 54 -14.77 2.52 -20.72
CA GLY A 54 -15.84 3.49 -20.48
C GLY A 54 -16.63 3.16 -19.22
N LEU A 55 -17.04 1.90 -19.05
CA LEU A 55 -17.73 1.45 -17.85
C LEU A 55 -16.87 1.60 -16.59
N LYS A 56 -15.58 1.27 -16.69
CA LYS A 56 -14.60 1.42 -15.62
C LYS A 56 -14.57 2.85 -15.07
N VAL A 57 -14.42 3.84 -15.95
CA VAL A 57 -14.38 5.27 -15.55
C VAL A 57 -15.67 5.69 -14.86
N GLN A 58 -16.82 5.33 -15.41
CA GLN A 58 -18.11 5.72 -14.86
C GLN A 58 -18.41 5.00 -13.53
N LEU A 59 -17.99 3.75 -13.39
CA LEU A 59 -18.12 3.02 -12.12
C LEU A 59 -17.28 3.67 -11.03
N PHE A 60 -16.06 4.11 -11.33
CA PHE A 60 -15.22 4.82 -10.38
C PHE A 60 -15.81 6.16 -9.97
N ARG A 61 -16.36 6.94 -10.92
CA ARG A 61 -17.08 8.18 -10.61
C ARG A 61 -18.28 7.92 -9.69
N PHE A 62 -19.03 6.85 -9.95
CA PHE A 62 -20.13 6.45 -9.09
C PHE A 62 -19.64 6.06 -7.68
N ILE A 63 -18.60 5.24 -7.57
CA ILE A 63 -18.01 4.85 -6.29
C ILE A 63 -17.53 6.08 -5.50
N ASP A 64 -16.90 7.04 -6.17
CA ASP A 64 -16.42 8.28 -5.55
C ASP A 64 -17.55 9.15 -5.00
N THR A 65 -18.67 9.21 -5.71
CA THR A 65 -19.84 10.02 -5.29
C THR A 65 -20.76 9.31 -4.30
N LEU A 66 -20.77 7.97 -4.30
CA LEU A 66 -21.70 7.15 -3.50
C LEU A 66 -21.77 7.55 -2.01
N PRO A 67 -20.64 7.85 -1.33
CA PRO A 67 -20.67 8.25 0.07
C PRO A 67 -21.43 9.55 0.37
N ALA A 68 -21.51 10.45 -0.62
CA ALA A 68 -22.25 11.72 -0.51
C ALA A 68 -23.76 11.55 -0.77
N LEU A 69 -24.19 10.42 -1.33
CA LEU A 69 -25.57 10.17 -1.74
C LEU A 69 -26.39 9.63 -0.55
N ARG A 70 -27.18 10.48 0.07
CA ARG A 70 -27.94 10.18 1.30
C ARG A 70 -29.32 9.57 1.09
N SER A 71 -29.80 9.44 -0.17
CA SER A 71 -31.11 8.86 -0.46
C SER A 71 -31.04 7.85 -1.59
N LYS A 72 -31.94 6.85 -1.55
CA LYS A 72 -32.06 5.85 -2.63
C LYS A 72 -32.32 6.49 -3.99
N SER A 73 -33.10 7.58 -4.02
CA SER A 73 -33.39 8.34 -5.22
C SER A 73 -32.11 9.01 -5.78
N ALA A 74 -31.28 9.61 -4.92
CA ALA A 74 -29.99 10.18 -5.33
C ALA A 74 -29.06 9.10 -5.88
N ILE A 75 -28.98 7.95 -5.21
CA ILE A 75 -28.19 6.80 -5.67
C ILE A 75 -28.70 6.31 -7.03
N ALA A 76 -30.01 6.11 -7.21
CA ALA A 76 -30.60 5.67 -8.48
C ALA A 76 -30.31 6.66 -9.61
N ARG A 77 -30.45 7.96 -9.36
CA ARG A 77 -30.19 9.02 -10.35
C ARG A 77 -28.74 9.01 -10.83
N HIS A 78 -27.79 9.03 -9.91
CA HIS A 78 -26.37 9.03 -10.25
C HIS A 78 -25.92 7.71 -10.89
N LEU A 79 -26.47 6.58 -10.42
CA LEU A 79 -26.23 5.29 -11.06
C LEU A 79 -26.70 5.31 -12.54
N GLN A 80 -27.88 5.83 -12.82
CA GLN A 80 -28.39 5.96 -14.17
C GLN A 80 -27.55 6.95 -14.99
N GLU A 81 -27.24 8.13 -14.44
CA GLU A 81 -26.43 9.16 -15.11
C GLU A 81 -25.07 8.61 -15.56
N TYR A 82 -24.33 7.98 -14.65
CA TYR A 82 -22.99 7.49 -14.96
C TYR A 82 -22.99 6.23 -15.84
N LEU A 83 -23.93 5.31 -15.64
CA LEU A 83 -23.94 4.06 -16.39
C LEU A 83 -24.72 4.14 -17.71
N SER A 84 -25.50 5.20 -17.97
CA SER A 84 -26.16 5.44 -19.24
C SER A 84 -25.35 6.33 -20.19
N ALA A 85 -24.11 6.68 -19.85
CA ALA A 85 -23.24 7.47 -20.74
C ALA A 85 -22.93 6.70 -22.03
N ASP A 86 -22.83 7.41 -23.16
CA ASP A 86 -22.68 6.84 -24.52
C ASP A 86 -21.45 5.91 -24.67
N ALA A 87 -20.44 6.09 -23.82
CA ALA A 87 -19.21 5.27 -23.83
C ALA A 87 -19.31 3.97 -23.04
N VAL A 88 -20.50 3.64 -22.48
CA VAL A 88 -20.66 2.51 -21.56
C VAL A 88 -21.41 1.36 -22.23
N GLU A 89 -20.70 0.26 -22.48
CA GLU A 89 -21.35 -1.00 -22.86
C GLU A 89 -21.74 -1.79 -21.60
N LEU A 90 -23.04 -2.00 -21.40
CA LEU A 90 -23.57 -2.76 -20.27
C LEU A 90 -24.12 -4.12 -20.72
N PRO A 91 -23.98 -5.17 -19.87
CA PRO A 91 -24.74 -6.40 -20.04
C PRO A 91 -26.25 -6.14 -20.03
N ASN A 92 -27.01 -6.93 -20.78
CA ASN A 92 -28.47 -6.75 -20.89
C ASN A 92 -29.17 -6.81 -19.53
N ALA A 93 -28.68 -7.58 -18.57
CA ALA A 93 -29.22 -7.65 -17.22
C ALA A 93 -29.06 -6.31 -16.46
N LEU A 94 -27.93 -5.63 -16.60
CA LEU A 94 -27.71 -4.30 -16.01
C LEU A 94 -28.47 -3.21 -16.76
N LYS A 95 -28.56 -3.29 -18.09
CA LYS A 95 -29.39 -2.37 -18.89
C LYS A 95 -30.86 -2.41 -18.46
N SER A 96 -31.39 -3.60 -18.21
CA SER A 96 -32.79 -3.75 -17.76
C SER A 96 -33.00 -3.21 -16.34
N LEU A 97 -32.00 -3.31 -15.47
CA LEU A 97 -32.06 -2.77 -14.09
C LEU A 97 -32.04 -1.23 -14.08
N LEU A 98 -31.38 -0.61 -15.06
CA LEU A 98 -31.26 0.86 -15.20
C LEU A 98 -32.38 1.50 -16.06
N ASN A 99 -33.24 0.67 -16.64
CA ASN A 99 -34.31 1.14 -17.50
C ASN A 99 -35.53 1.63 -16.70
N PHE A 100 -35.36 2.73 -15.96
CA PHE A 100 -36.42 3.42 -15.25
C PHE A 100 -36.45 4.92 -15.65
N THR A 101 -37.61 5.47 -15.75
CA THR A 101 -37.80 6.89 -16.11
C THR A 101 -37.83 7.84 -14.91
N ASN A 102 -38.10 7.29 -13.71
CA ASN A 102 -38.16 8.05 -12.48
C ASN A 102 -37.32 7.37 -11.40
N PRO A 103 -36.29 8.02 -10.83
CA PRO A 103 -35.48 7.49 -9.72
C PRO A 103 -36.27 7.13 -8.47
N ASP A 104 -37.41 7.78 -8.23
CA ASP A 104 -38.29 7.49 -7.10
C ASP A 104 -39.23 6.30 -7.33
N SER A 105 -39.26 5.78 -8.55
CA SER A 105 -40.06 4.60 -8.88
C SER A 105 -39.56 3.33 -8.21
N VAL A 106 -40.41 2.31 -8.10
CA VAL A 106 -40.03 1.00 -7.55
C VAL A 106 -38.81 0.40 -8.28
N PRO A 107 -38.71 0.43 -9.64
CA PRO A 107 -37.50 -0.01 -10.34
C PRO A 107 -36.26 0.81 -10.00
N GLY A 108 -36.35 2.15 -9.87
CA GLY A 108 -35.24 3.01 -9.48
C GLY A 108 -34.72 2.69 -8.06
N GLN A 109 -35.64 2.55 -7.11
CA GLN A 109 -35.29 2.15 -5.75
C GLN A 109 -34.72 0.74 -5.67
N LEU A 110 -35.19 -0.19 -6.51
CA LEU A 110 -34.64 -1.54 -6.61
C LEU A 110 -33.21 -1.50 -7.16
N ALA A 111 -32.96 -0.72 -8.19
CA ALA A 111 -31.61 -0.52 -8.74
C ALA A 111 -30.64 0.00 -7.66
N ALA A 112 -31.04 1.05 -6.92
CA ALA A 112 -30.24 1.59 -5.83
C ALA A 112 -29.97 0.56 -4.73
N THR A 113 -30.99 -0.18 -4.31
CA THR A 113 -30.86 -1.19 -3.23
C THR A 113 -30.11 -2.45 -3.65
N THR A 114 -29.91 -2.68 -4.92
CA THR A 114 -29.15 -3.81 -5.44
C THR A 114 -27.68 -3.44 -5.69
N VAL A 115 -27.44 -2.29 -6.30
CA VAL A 115 -26.09 -1.92 -6.75
C VAL A 115 -25.28 -1.29 -5.62
N ALA A 116 -25.86 -0.42 -4.78
CA ALA A 116 -25.11 0.22 -3.70
C ALA A 116 -24.47 -0.80 -2.72
N PRO A 117 -25.18 -1.81 -2.19
CA PRO A 117 -24.57 -2.83 -1.34
C PRO A 117 -23.52 -3.69 -2.06
N ALA A 118 -23.66 -3.92 -3.36
CA ALA A 118 -22.64 -4.63 -4.13
C ALA A 118 -21.34 -3.82 -4.23
N VAL A 119 -21.46 -2.51 -4.48
CA VAL A 119 -20.32 -1.59 -4.49
C VAL A 119 -19.69 -1.47 -3.10
N GLU A 120 -20.49 -1.34 -2.06
CA GLU A 120 -19.99 -1.34 -0.68
C GLU A 120 -19.26 -2.65 -0.34
N THR A 121 -19.80 -3.79 -0.76
CA THR A 121 -19.15 -5.11 -0.56
C THR A 121 -17.80 -5.18 -1.24
N LEU A 122 -17.69 -4.63 -2.46
CA LEU A 122 -16.40 -4.52 -3.16
C LEU A 122 -15.41 -3.62 -2.41
N ALA A 123 -15.87 -2.50 -1.89
CA ALA A 123 -15.05 -1.58 -1.12
C ALA A 123 -14.57 -2.22 0.19
N TYR A 124 -15.45 -2.89 0.93
CA TYR A 124 -15.10 -3.63 2.16
C TYR A 124 -14.16 -4.82 1.93
N ARG A 125 -13.90 -5.23 0.68
CA ARG A 125 -12.87 -6.23 0.38
C ARG A 125 -11.46 -5.72 0.74
N TYR A 126 -11.24 -4.41 0.66
CA TYR A 126 -9.93 -3.78 0.89
C TYR A 126 -9.78 -3.14 2.29
N ILE A 127 -10.82 -3.20 3.11
CA ILE A 127 -10.86 -2.66 4.47
C ILE A 127 -11.08 -3.82 5.44
N SER A 128 -10.28 -3.91 6.49
CA SER A 128 -10.38 -5.00 7.48
C SER A 128 -11.65 -4.94 8.33
N GLY A 129 -12.23 -3.77 8.46
CA GLY A 129 -13.47 -3.51 9.18
C GLY A 129 -13.68 -2.02 9.44
N GLU A 130 -14.92 -1.65 9.65
CA GLU A 130 -15.35 -0.30 10.05
C GLU A 130 -15.36 -0.09 11.56
N ASN A 131 -15.24 -1.18 12.32
CA ASN A 131 -15.17 -1.18 13.77
C ASN A 131 -14.18 -2.23 14.29
N MET A 132 -13.72 -2.06 15.50
CA MET A 132 -12.69 -2.89 16.12
C MET A 132 -13.05 -4.38 16.16
N GLY A 133 -14.30 -4.73 16.40
CA GLY A 133 -14.73 -6.14 16.43
C GLY A 133 -14.56 -6.85 15.09
N LYS A 134 -14.82 -6.17 13.95
CA LYS A 134 -14.59 -6.70 12.60
C LYS A 134 -13.09 -6.78 12.29
N ALA A 135 -12.33 -5.74 12.66
CA ALA A 135 -10.89 -5.69 12.45
C ALA A 135 -10.15 -6.81 13.21
N ILE A 136 -10.46 -7.02 14.48
CA ILE A 136 -9.87 -8.11 15.29
C ILE A 136 -10.15 -9.47 14.65
N LYS A 137 -11.39 -9.73 14.20
CA LYS A 137 -11.72 -10.98 13.50
C LYS A 137 -10.92 -11.16 12.19
N ALA A 138 -10.65 -10.07 11.47
CA ALA A 138 -9.81 -10.10 10.28
C ALA A 138 -8.36 -10.43 10.64
N ILE A 139 -7.81 -9.79 11.66
CA ILE A 139 -6.46 -10.06 12.19
C ILE A 139 -6.33 -11.51 12.64
N GLU A 140 -7.28 -12.04 13.40
CA GLU A 140 -7.27 -13.43 13.87
C GLU A 140 -7.27 -14.44 12.70
N ARG A 141 -7.98 -14.13 11.59
CA ARG A 141 -7.92 -14.95 10.37
C ARG A 141 -6.54 -14.90 9.73
N MET A 142 -5.94 -13.71 9.61
CA MET A 142 -4.58 -13.55 9.08
C MET A 142 -3.55 -14.31 9.93
N ARG A 143 -3.65 -14.24 11.26
CA ARG A 143 -2.76 -14.98 12.17
C ARG A 143 -2.88 -16.50 12.03
N LYS A 144 -4.08 -17.05 11.75
CA LYS A 144 -4.26 -18.48 11.41
C LYS A 144 -3.50 -18.86 10.15
N ASP A 145 -3.40 -17.96 9.19
CA ASP A 145 -2.64 -18.12 7.94
C ASP A 145 -1.14 -17.77 8.12
N LYS A 146 -0.67 -17.55 9.36
CA LYS A 146 0.70 -17.14 9.71
C LYS A 146 1.11 -15.81 9.08
N LEU A 147 0.16 -14.89 8.97
CA LEU A 147 0.38 -13.52 8.49
C LEU A 147 0.27 -12.55 9.65
N THR A 148 1.19 -11.59 9.72
CA THR A 148 1.10 -10.45 10.64
C THR A 148 0.45 -9.24 9.92
N PHE A 149 0.26 -8.13 10.64
CA PHE A 149 -0.43 -6.97 10.08
C PHE A 149 0.22 -5.66 10.50
N THR A 150 -0.09 -4.60 9.75
CA THR A 150 0.01 -3.21 10.19
C THR A 150 -1.35 -2.55 10.00
N MET A 151 -1.81 -1.79 10.99
CA MET A 151 -3.13 -1.15 10.95
C MET A 151 -2.99 0.31 10.51
N ASP A 152 -3.67 0.68 9.43
CA ASP A 152 -3.77 2.04 8.91
C ASP A 152 -5.17 2.59 9.18
N LEU A 153 -5.26 3.66 9.97
CA LEU A 153 -6.53 4.32 10.27
C LEU A 153 -6.91 5.25 9.11
N LEU A 154 -7.99 4.90 8.43
CA LEU A 154 -8.52 5.70 7.32
C LEU A 154 -9.08 7.05 7.80
N GLY A 155 -9.00 8.09 6.94
CA GLY A 155 -9.49 9.44 7.22
C GLY A 155 -8.41 10.37 7.74
N GLU A 156 -7.24 10.30 7.14
CA GLU A 156 -6.06 11.13 7.45
C GLU A 156 -6.18 12.59 6.99
N ALA A 157 -7.13 12.93 6.13
CA ALA A 157 -7.31 14.32 5.69
C ALA A 157 -7.90 15.17 6.83
N VAL A 158 -7.11 16.05 7.39
CA VAL A 158 -7.50 17.00 8.45
C VAL A 158 -7.45 18.43 7.93
N ILE A 159 -8.44 19.23 8.29
CA ILE A 159 -8.58 20.64 7.86
C ILE A 159 -8.43 21.58 9.08
N THR A 160 -8.72 21.07 10.26
CA THR A 160 -8.68 21.82 11.52
C THR A 160 -7.82 21.13 12.57
N GLU A 161 -7.31 21.90 13.53
CA GLU A 161 -6.55 21.36 14.66
C GLU A 161 -7.42 20.45 15.56
N ALA A 162 -8.71 20.69 15.63
CA ALA A 162 -9.63 19.83 16.36
C ALA A 162 -9.72 18.44 15.71
N GLU A 163 -9.70 18.37 14.38
CA GLU A 163 -9.67 17.09 13.65
C GLU A 163 -8.31 16.41 13.81
N ALA A 164 -7.20 17.15 13.77
CA ALA A 164 -5.86 16.61 14.00
C ALA A 164 -5.73 16.00 15.40
N GLN A 165 -6.24 16.70 16.43
CA GLN A 165 -6.28 16.17 17.80
C GLN A 165 -7.16 14.94 17.91
N ALA A 166 -8.36 14.96 17.33
CA ALA A 166 -9.25 13.81 17.29
C ALA A 166 -8.62 12.59 16.57
N TYR A 167 -7.81 12.83 15.55
CA TYR A 167 -7.10 11.77 14.85
C TYR A 167 -5.99 11.15 15.72
N LEU A 168 -5.23 11.96 16.45
CA LEU A 168 -4.28 11.47 17.45
C LEU A 168 -4.99 10.61 18.51
N ASP A 169 -6.09 11.13 19.09
CA ASP A 169 -6.85 10.41 20.13
C ASP A 169 -7.36 9.05 19.63
N ARG A 170 -7.82 8.98 18.38
CA ARG A 170 -8.23 7.73 17.72
C ARG A 170 -7.07 6.74 17.58
N TYR A 171 -5.84 7.19 17.30
CA TYR A 171 -4.66 6.31 17.25
C TYR A 171 -4.27 5.81 18.63
N LEU A 172 -4.31 6.65 19.66
CA LEU A 172 -4.03 6.26 21.04
C LEU A 172 -5.01 5.19 21.53
N ASP A 173 -6.30 5.36 21.19
CA ASP A 173 -7.35 4.37 21.48
C ASP A 173 -7.17 3.08 20.65
N LEU A 174 -6.89 3.19 19.35
CA LEU A 174 -6.62 2.06 18.45
C LEU A 174 -5.48 1.19 18.99
N MET A 175 -4.35 1.80 19.35
CA MET A 175 -3.20 1.07 19.91
C MET A 175 -3.56 0.36 21.22
N THR A 176 -4.34 1.02 22.07
CA THR A 176 -4.78 0.45 23.36
C THR A 176 -5.69 -0.76 23.14
N GLN A 177 -6.67 -0.66 22.24
CA GLN A 177 -7.59 -1.76 21.94
C GLN A 177 -6.87 -2.94 21.27
N LEU A 178 -5.97 -2.67 20.32
CA LEU A 178 -5.18 -3.72 19.65
C LEU A 178 -4.22 -4.41 20.60
N SER A 179 -3.52 -3.66 21.48
CA SER A 179 -2.62 -4.24 22.47
C SER A 179 -3.39 -5.12 23.46
N THR A 180 -4.55 -4.68 23.93
CA THR A 180 -5.42 -5.47 24.80
C THR A 180 -5.87 -6.78 24.13
N ALA A 181 -6.30 -6.71 22.87
CA ALA A 181 -6.68 -7.90 22.10
C ALA A 181 -5.49 -8.84 21.89
N ALA A 182 -4.30 -8.29 21.61
CA ALA A 182 -3.08 -9.07 21.36
C ALA A 182 -2.61 -9.91 22.55
N GLN A 183 -2.95 -9.51 23.78
CA GLN A 183 -2.67 -10.30 24.99
C GLN A 183 -3.43 -11.63 25.01
N GLN A 184 -4.58 -11.69 24.32
CA GLN A 184 -5.41 -12.90 24.23
C GLN A 184 -5.05 -13.79 23.04
N TRP A 185 -4.21 -13.34 22.12
CA TRP A 185 -3.87 -14.13 20.95
C TRP A 185 -2.88 -15.23 21.29
N LYS A 186 -3.17 -16.44 20.81
CA LYS A 186 -2.23 -17.55 20.88
C LYS A 186 -0.95 -17.18 20.13
N PRO A 187 0.22 -17.46 20.72
CA PRO A 187 1.50 -17.26 20.04
C PRO A 187 1.57 -18.04 18.71
N VAL A 188 2.11 -17.39 17.68
CA VAL A 188 2.41 -17.99 16.39
C VAL A 188 3.86 -17.71 16.08
N THR A 189 4.76 -18.67 16.36
CA THR A 189 6.21 -18.50 16.27
C THR A 189 6.68 -17.89 14.96
N ALA A 190 6.07 -18.26 13.82
CA ALA A 190 6.45 -17.77 12.50
C ALA A 190 6.28 -16.24 12.30
N ILE A 191 5.48 -15.57 13.14
CA ILE A 191 5.17 -14.13 13.01
C ILE A 191 5.44 -13.34 14.30
N ASP A 192 5.47 -14.03 15.44
CA ASP A 192 5.65 -13.39 16.75
C ASP A 192 7.11 -13.53 17.27
N GLN A 193 7.94 -14.31 16.59
CA GLN A 193 9.36 -14.52 16.96
C GLN A 193 10.26 -14.50 15.72
N ALA A 194 11.48 -14.01 15.89
CA ALA A 194 12.56 -14.13 14.91
C ALA A 194 13.91 -14.20 15.62
N ASP A 195 14.79 -15.09 15.15
CA ASP A 195 16.17 -15.25 15.63
C ASP A 195 16.28 -15.45 17.17
N GLY A 196 15.23 -16.05 17.78
CA GLY A 196 15.15 -16.30 19.22
C GLY A 196 14.58 -15.16 20.06
N GLU A 197 14.15 -14.08 19.45
CA GLU A 197 13.57 -12.94 20.13
C GLU A 197 12.06 -12.80 19.83
N ASP A 198 11.31 -12.30 20.81
CA ASP A 198 9.92 -11.96 20.63
C ASP A 198 9.76 -10.67 19.80
N LEU A 199 8.81 -10.68 18.89
CA LEU A 199 8.45 -9.53 18.06
C LEU A 199 7.12 -8.94 18.49
N SER A 200 6.95 -7.64 18.39
CA SER A 200 5.66 -7.01 18.62
C SER A 200 4.57 -7.64 17.73
N LYS A 201 3.44 -7.98 18.37
CA LYS A 201 2.26 -8.52 17.68
C LYS A 201 1.43 -7.43 17.00
N VAL A 202 1.64 -6.16 17.36
CA VAL A 202 0.86 -5.02 16.90
C VAL A 202 1.76 -4.01 16.22
N GLN A 203 1.38 -3.60 15.04
CA GLN A 203 1.98 -2.45 14.36
C GLN A 203 0.86 -1.54 13.85
N VAL A 204 1.05 -0.24 14.02
CA VAL A 204 0.22 0.80 13.40
C VAL A 204 1.03 1.57 12.38
N THR A 205 0.35 2.09 11.39
CA THR A 205 0.92 2.95 10.36
C THR A 205 0.26 4.32 10.43
N VAL A 206 1.05 5.38 10.37
CA VAL A 206 0.59 6.77 10.55
C VAL A 206 1.14 7.70 9.48
N LYS A 207 0.48 8.82 9.26
CA LYS A 207 0.89 9.89 8.33
C LYS A 207 1.07 11.20 9.09
N LEU A 208 2.17 11.93 8.85
CA LEU A 208 2.47 13.14 9.60
C LEU A 208 1.44 14.25 9.37
N THR A 209 0.95 14.35 8.14
CA THR A 209 -0.05 15.38 7.77
C THR A 209 -1.36 15.28 8.55
N ALA A 210 -1.65 14.11 9.14
CA ALA A 210 -2.85 13.89 9.92
C ALA A 210 -2.78 14.45 11.36
N PHE A 211 -1.59 14.88 11.82
CA PHE A 211 -1.38 15.40 13.18
C PHE A 211 -1.25 16.92 13.25
N TYR A 212 -1.33 17.60 12.10
CA TYR A 212 -1.33 19.06 12.03
C TYR A 212 -2.06 19.52 10.76
N SER A 213 -3.11 20.30 10.89
CA SER A 213 -3.98 20.70 9.78
C SER A 213 -3.29 21.63 8.76
N GLN A 214 -2.25 22.34 9.17
CA GLN A 214 -1.48 23.28 8.35
C GLN A 214 -0.08 22.75 8.02
N PHE A 215 0.08 21.43 7.94
CA PHE A 215 1.36 20.81 7.58
C PHE A 215 1.77 21.21 6.16
N ASP A 216 2.75 22.10 6.04
CA ASP A 216 3.21 22.63 4.76
C ASP A 216 4.75 22.83 4.74
N PRO A 217 5.46 22.30 3.73
CA PRO A 217 6.90 22.54 3.56
C PRO A 217 7.29 24.00 3.37
N LEU A 218 6.37 24.89 2.97
CA LEU A 218 6.62 26.34 2.91
C LEU A 218 6.78 26.96 4.30
N ASP A 219 6.17 26.37 5.32
CA ASP A 219 6.40 26.66 6.73
C ASP A 219 6.97 25.41 7.41
N ALA A 220 8.17 25.01 7.01
CA ALA A 220 8.82 23.81 7.50
C ALA A 220 9.07 23.87 9.02
N GLU A 221 9.46 25.03 9.55
CA GLU A 221 9.74 25.18 10.98
C GLU A 221 8.44 25.16 11.81
N GLY A 222 7.39 25.86 11.39
CA GLY A 222 6.08 25.83 12.05
C GLY A 222 5.47 24.43 12.00
N SER A 223 5.54 23.76 10.86
CA SER A 223 5.09 22.37 10.71
C SER A 223 5.86 21.42 11.63
N ARG A 224 7.20 21.56 11.70
CA ARG A 224 8.07 20.77 12.59
C ARG A 224 7.67 20.94 14.06
N GLN A 225 7.53 22.18 14.51
CA GLN A 225 7.16 22.48 15.90
C GLN A 225 5.78 21.94 16.25
N ALA A 226 4.80 22.13 15.38
CA ALA A 226 3.42 21.73 15.61
C ALA A 226 3.26 20.20 15.65
N VAL A 227 3.86 19.47 14.70
CA VAL A 227 3.65 18.01 14.58
C VAL A 227 4.51 17.20 15.55
N SER A 228 5.65 17.74 16.01
CA SER A 228 6.59 16.97 16.84
C SER A 228 5.99 16.54 18.18
N GLN A 229 5.17 17.38 18.82
CA GLN A 229 4.56 17.02 20.09
C GLN A 229 3.51 15.91 19.99
N PRO A 230 2.55 15.94 19.04
CA PRO A 230 1.69 14.79 18.74
C PRO A 230 2.46 13.49 18.47
N ILE A 231 3.54 13.55 17.68
CA ILE A 231 4.36 12.37 17.38
C ILE A 231 5.04 11.82 18.63
N ARG A 232 5.64 12.66 19.47
CA ARG A 232 6.22 12.20 20.75
C ARG A 232 5.17 11.54 21.63
N THR A 233 3.97 12.11 21.72
CA THR A 233 2.84 11.53 22.47
C THR A 233 2.47 10.14 21.94
N LEU A 234 2.35 10.00 20.62
CA LEU A 234 2.09 8.72 19.96
C LEU A 234 3.19 7.70 20.26
N LEU A 235 4.45 8.08 20.11
CA LEU A 235 5.60 7.19 20.32
C LEU A 235 5.74 6.73 21.77
N ARG A 236 5.49 7.60 22.75
CA ARG A 236 5.46 7.24 24.18
C ARG A 236 4.39 6.20 24.45
N ARG A 237 3.17 6.46 23.96
CA ARG A 237 2.07 5.50 24.13
C ARG A 237 2.34 4.17 23.45
N ALA A 238 2.92 4.19 22.27
CA ALA A 238 3.33 2.98 21.56
C ALA A 238 4.37 2.18 22.36
N ALA A 239 5.36 2.85 22.96
CA ALA A 239 6.37 2.20 23.83
C ALA A 239 5.72 1.52 25.04
N GLU A 240 4.83 2.21 25.76
CA GLU A 240 4.10 1.65 26.90
C GLU A 240 3.31 0.39 26.54
N LEU A 241 2.77 0.34 25.33
CA LEU A 241 1.91 -0.76 24.87
C LEU A 241 2.67 -1.86 24.10
N GLY A 242 3.96 -1.70 23.86
CA GLY A 242 4.76 -2.61 23.03
C GLY A 242 4.29 -2.65 21.56
N VAL A 243 3.84 -1.50 21.02
CA VAL A 243 3.33 -1.34 19.66
C VAL A 243 4.41 -0.74 18.76
N MET A 244 4.66 -1.38 17.61
CA MET A 244 5.51 -0.81 16.56
C MET A 244 4.78 0.33 15.84
N VAL A 245 5.51 1.38 15.48
CA VAL A 245 4.96 2.50 14.71
C VAL A 245 5.69 2.62 13.38
N HIS A 246 4.93 2.70 12.30
CA HIS A 246 5.47 2.93 10.97
C HIS A 246 4.90 4.22 10.38
N PHE A 247 5.77 5.06 9.83
CA PHE A 247 5.40 6.32 9.20
C PHE A 247 5.31 6.14 7.69
N ASP A 248 4.11 6.35 7.15
CA ASP A 248 3.89 6.31 5.72
C ASP A 248 4.43 7.58 5.06
N MET A 249 4.85 7.41 3.81
CA MET A 249 5.18 8.53 2.94
C MET A 249 3.96 8.88 2.08
N GLU A 250 3.76 10.17 1.92
CA GLU A 250 2.65 10.74 1.16
C GLU A 250 3.15 11.35 -0.16
N GLN A 251 2.59 12.49 -0.59
CA GLN A 251 3.00 13.17 -1.80
C GLN A 251 4.45 13.67 -1.70
N TYR A 252 5.10 13.78 -2.86
CA TYR A 252 6.49 14.21 -3.00
C TYR A 252 6.80 15.49 -2.21
N ARG A 253 5.90 16.48 -2.26
CA ARG A 253 6.08 17.75 -1.55
C ARG A 253 6.33 17.61 -0.04
N TYR A 254 5.85 16.56 0.59
CA TYR A 254 5.99 16.34 2.04
C TYR A 254 7.18 15.45 2.42
N LYS A 255 7.83 14.83 1.43
CA LYS A 255 8.85 13.80 1.65
C LYS A 255 10.00 14.29 2.52
N ASP A 256 10.65 15.36 2.13
CA ASP A 256 11.86 15.86 2.80
C ASP A 256 11.56 16.32 4.21
N LEU A 257 10.45 17.04 4.40
CA LEU A 257 10.03 17.50 5.72
C LEU A 257 9.66 16.32 6.63
N THR A 258 8.99 15.30 6.10
CA THR A 258 8.65 14.08 6.84
C THR A 258 9.90 13.35 7.31
N LEU A 259 10.88 13.13 6.43
CA LEU A 259 12.14 12.49 6.77
C LEU A 259 12.92 13.28 7.80
N ALA A 260 13.04 14.60 7.62
CA ALA A 260 13.77 15.46 8.54
C ALA A 260 13.16 15.46 9.96
N ILE A 261 11.83 15.58 10.08
CA ILE A 261 11.15 15.55 11.38
C ILE A 261 11.36 14.22 12.10
N LEU A 262 11.22 13.11 11.38
CA LEU A 262 11.42 11.78 11.97
C LEU A 262 12.87 11.55 12.39
N GLN A 263 13.84 11.97 11.57
CA GLN A 263 15.25 11.86 11.90
C GLN A 263 15.59 12.64 13.15
N ASP A 264 15.08 13.86 13.29
CA ASP A 264 15.31 14.70 14.48
C ASP A 264 14.70 14.07 15.75
N ILE A 265 13.44 13.63 15.69
CA ILE A 265 12.77 12.99 16.85
C ILE A 265 13.49 11.71 17.25
N LEU A 266 13.91 10.89 16.28
CA LEU A 266 14.59 9.63 16.56
C LEU A 266 16.03 9.77 17.03
N LEU A 267 16.64 10.96 16.97
CA LEU A 267 17.91 11.28 17.60
C LEU A 267 17.74 11.76 19.06
N GLU A 268 16.53 12.09 19.48
CA GLU A 268 16.27 12.47 20.87
C GLU A 268 16.64 11.30 21.83
N PRO A 269 17.24 11.57 23.00
CA PRO A 269 17.65 10.51 23.93
C PRO A 269 16.53 9.52 24.28
N GLU A 270 15.28 9.99 24.35
CA GLU A 270 14.10 9.20 24.67
C GLU A 270 13.77 8.14 23.59
N PHE A 271 14.02 8.48 22.31
CA PHE A 271 13.61 7.61 21.18
C PHE A 271 14.80 6.96 20.45
N ARG A 272 16.03 7.40 20.78
CA ARG A 272 17.23 6.97 20.05
C ARG A 272 17.45 5.46 20.06
N GLN A 273 17.07 4.78 21.15
CA GLN A 273 17.26 3.33 21.32
C GLN A 273 16.09 2.48 20.81
N ARG A 274 15.07 3.08 20.21
CA ARG A 274 13.90 2.35 19.70
C ARG A 274 14.16 1.80 18.30
N ASP A 275 14.14 0.49 18.13
CA ASP A 275 14.30 -0.23 16.86
C ASP A 275 12.94 -0.71 16.26
N ASP A 276 11.85 -0.36 16.93
CA ASP A 276 10.48 -0.71 16.56
C ASP A 276 9.74 0.41 15.80
N ILE A 277 10.49 1.32 15.21
CA ILE A 277 9.97 2.44 14.40
C ILE A 277 10.41 2.25 12.95
N GLY A 278 9.54 2.62 12.02
CA GLY A 278 9.84 2.53 10.61
C GLY A 278 9.36 3.73 9.80
N VAL A 279 9.91 3.87 8.59
CA VAL A 279 9.57 4.89 7.62
C VAL A 279 9.41 4.28 6.23
N THR A 280 8.56 4.87 5.39
CA THR A 280 8.34 4.42 4.01
C THR A 280 9.18 5.22 3.02
N LEU A 281 9.80 4.55 2.05
CA LEU A 281 10.41 5.14 0.88
C LEU A 281 9.73 4.65 -0.40
N GLN A 282 9.67 5.51 -1.42
CA GLN A 282 8.88 5.30 -2.64
C GLN A 282 9.80 5.27 -3.87
N ALA A 283 10.01 4.08 -4.45
CA ALA A 283 10.97 3.87 -5.53
C ALA A 283 10.57 4.52 -6.87
N TYR A 284 9.33 4.98 -7.03
CA TYR A 284 8.93 5.71 -8.24
C TYR A 284 9.49 7.15 -8.30
N LEU A 285 10.01 7.67 -7.18
CA LEU A 285 10.67 8.98 -7.12
C LEU A 285 12.09 8.88 -7.67
N ARG A 286 12.48 9.88 -8.44
CA ARG A 286 13.81 9.94 -9.10
C ARG A 286 14.94 10.07 -8.11
N ASP A 287 14.72 10.75 -7.00
CA ASP A 287 15.69 11.04 -5.93
C ASP A 287 15.66 10.02 -4.76
N SER A 288 14.77 9.04 -4.80
CA SER A 288 14.57 8.11 -3.66
C SER A 288 15.76 7.19 -3.37
N TYR A 289 16.63 6.96 -4.36
CA TYR A 289 17.85 6.19 -4.14
C TYR A 289 18.85 6.98 -3.27
N GLU A 290 18.99 8.26 -3.55
CA GLU A 290 19.83 9.20 -2.80
C GLU A 290 19.26 9.42 -1.41
N ASP A 291 17.93 9.48 -1.26
CA ASP A 291 17.26 9.49 0.05
C ASP A 291 17.63 8.25 0.89
N LEU A 292 17.61 7.07 0.27
CA LEU A 292 17.98 5.84 0.96
C LEU A 292 19.46 5.83 1.36
N GLN A 293 20.37 6.34 0.51
CA GLN A 293 21.79 6.47 0.86
C GLN A 293 21.98 7.39 2.07
N THR A 294 21.31 8.54 2.07
CA THR A 294 21.33 9.49 3.20
C THR A 294 20.78 8.85 4.47
N LEU A 295 19.70 8.06 4.34
CA LEU A 295 19.11 7.36 5.48
C LEU A 295 20.03 6.27 6.05
N VAL A 296 20.79 5.56 5.21
CA VAL A 296 21.84 4.61 5.65
C VAL A 296 22.88 5.31 6.51
N ASP A 297 23.38 6.47 6.05
CA ASP A 297 24.43 7.21 6.77
C ASP A 297 23.90 7.77 8.10
N TRP A 298 22.69 8.33 8.10
CA TRP A 298 22.00 8.76 9.31
C TRP A 298 21.74 7.61 10.30
N ALA A 299 21.33 6.43 9.81
CA ALA A 299 21.09 5.27 10.68
C ALA A 299 22.38 4.76 11.35
N LYS A 300 23.52 4.81 10.64
CA LYS A 300 24.84 4.53 11.20
C LYS A 300 25.19 5.52 12.32
N GLU A 301 24.92 6.80 12.12
CA GLU A 301 25.14 7.85 13.15
C GLU A 301 24.22 7.67 14.35
N ARG A 302 22.96 7.33 14.10
CA ARG A 302 21.98 7.04 15.16
C ARG A 302 22.42 5.85 16.04
N GLY A 303 22.98 4.82 15.42
CA GLY A 303 23.47 3.61 16.10
C GLY A 303 22.38 2.63 16.55
N THR A 304 21.14 2.81 16.10
CA THR A 304 20.01 1.89 16.34
C THR A 304 19.27 1.71 15.02
N PRO A 305 18.92 0.49 14.61
CA PRO A 305 18.23 0.24 13.35
C PRO A 305 16.88 0.93 13.26
N VAL A 306 16.46 1.26 12.04
CA VAL A 306 15.11 1.70 11.70
C VAL A 306 14.57 0.82 10.56
N THR A 307 13.26 0.52 10.58
CA THR A 307 12.65 -0.26 9.50
C THR A 307 12.34 0.64 8.31
N VAL A 308 12.81 0.27 7.13
CA VAL A 308 12.45 0.93 5.87
C VAL A 308 11.43 0.08 5.13
N ARG A 309 10.21 0.61 4.98
CA ARG A 309 9.22 0.04 4.06
C ARG A 309 9.51 0.58 2.66
N LEU A 310 10.06 -0.26 1.80
CA LEU A 310 10.27 0.08 0.41
C LEU A 310 9.03 -0.30 -0.41
N VAL A 311 8.42 0.70 -1.04
CA VAL A 311 7.26 0.54 -1.94
C VAL A 311 7.54 1.17 -3.30
N LYS A 312 6.73 0.85 -4.31
CA LYS A 312 6.89 1.49 -5.63
C LYS A 312 6.39 2.92 -5.63
N GLY A 313 5.25 3.19 -5.03
CA GLY A 313 4.62 4.51 -4.90
C GLY A 313 3.14 4.45 -5.25
N ALA A 314 2.34 5.37 -4.72
CA ALA A 314 0.88 5.33 -4.83
C ALA A 314 0.25 6.62 -5.38
N TYR A 315 1.04 7.62 -5.74
CA TYR A 315 0.54 8.95 -6.12
C TYR A 315 1.01 9.37 -7.52
N TRP A 316 1.40 8.43 -8.38
CA TRP A 316 2.03 8.69 -9.69
C TRP A 316 1.21 9.67 -10.55
N ASP A 317 -0.11 9.44 -10.66
CA ASP A 317 -1.00 10.31 -11.43
C ASP A 317 -1.04 11.73 -10.86
N GLN A 318 -1.17 11.86 -9.54
CA GLN A 318 -1.21 13.14 -8.86
C GLN A 318 0.10 13.91 -9.03
N GLU A 319 1.24 13.26 -8.83
CA GLU A 319 2.56 13.88 -8.99
C GLU A 319 2.79 14.34 -10.43
N THR A 320 2.44 13.51 -11.40
CA THR A 320 2.58 13.84 -12.83
C THR A 320 1.69 15.02 -13.21
N ILE A 321 0.42 15.02 -12.77
CA ILE A 321 -0.52 16.11 -13.07
C ILE A 321 -0.06 17.41 -12.40
N THR A 322 0.34 17.36 -11.13
CA THR A 322 0.79 18.53 -10.38
C THR A 322 2.05 19.13 -11.02
N ALA A 323 3.04 18.32 -11.35
CA ALA A 323 4.26 18.78 -12.01
C ALA A 323 3.93 19.45 -13.35
N ARG A 324 3.07 18.84 -14.16
CA ARG A 324 2.65 19.39 -15.46
C ARG A 324 1.90 20.72 -15.32
N GLN A 325 0.94 20.82 -14.39
CA GLN A 325 0.16 22.03 -14.18
C GLN A 325 1.02 23.23 -13.74
N ASN A 326 2.10 22.96 -13.02
CA ASN A 326 3.02 23.98 -12.52
C ASN A 326 4.26 24.20 -13.42
N GLY A 327 4.41 23.43 -14.51
CA GLY A 327 5.59 23.48 -15.36
C GLY A 327 6.87 23.01 -14.67
N TRP A 328 6.75 22.13 -13.67
CA TRP A 328 7.87 21.58 -12.92
C TRP A 328 8.39 20.27 -13.55
N PRO A 329 9.67 19.93 -13.36
CA PRO A 329 10.15 18.58 -13.65
C PRO A 329 9.34 17.53 -12.93
N SER A 330 9.06 16.41 -13.60
CA SER A 330 8.34 15.30 -12.95
C SER A 330 9.21 14.66 -11.87
N PRO A 331 8.75 14.59 -10.61
CA PRO A 331 9.51 13.92 -9.56
C PRO A 331 9.50 12.41 -9.68
N VAL A 332 8.62 11.86 -10.52
CA VAL A 332 8.46 10.41 -10.72
C VAL A 332 9.02 9.95 -12.06
N TYR A 333 9.43 8.68 -12.13
CA TYR A 333 9.74 8.05 -13.41
C TYR A 333 8.50 7.98 -14.29
N ARG A 334 8.68 8.21 -15.61
CA ARG A 334 7.58 8.13 -16.59
C ARG A 334 7.14 6.69 -16.81
N GLU A 335 8.12 5.79 -16.94
CA GLU A 335 7.89 4.40 -17.27
C GLU A 335 7.90 3.51 -16.01
N LYS A 336 6.92 2.62 -15.92
CA LYS A 336 6.82 1.66 -14.82
C LYS A 336 8.07 0.78 -14.69
N VAL A 337 8.70 0.41 -15.81
CA VAL A 337 9.91 -0.42 -15.80
C VAL A 337 11.08 0.29 -15.11
N SER A 338 11.18 1.61 -15.21
CA SER A 338 12.20 2.41 -14.50
C SER A 338 11.95 2.43 -13.00
N THR A 339 10.68 2.52 -12.58
CA THR A 339 10.29 2.35 -11.17
C THR A 339 10.67 0.95 -10.66
N ASP A 340 10.41 -0.07 -11.45
CA ASP A 340 10.75 -1.46 -11.09
C ASP A 340 12.27 -1.64 -10.98
N ALA A 341 13.07 -1.04 -11.89
CA ALA A 341 14.53 -1.05 -11.86
C ALA A 341 15.07 -0.32 -10.60
N ASN A 342 14.53 0.85 -10.30
CA ASN A 342 14.92 1.59 -9.10
C ASN A 342 14.54 0.85 -7.81
N PHE A 343 13.38 0.19 -7.80
CA PHE A 343 12.94 -0.63 -6.67
C PHE A 343 13.93 -1.79 -6.41
N GLU A 344 14.39 -2.50 -7.44
CA GLU A 344 15.39 -3.58 -7.28
C GLU A 344 16.74 -3.02 -6.82
N ARG A 345 17.19 -1.89 -7.39
CA ARG A 345 18.42 -1.19 -6.96
C ARG A 345 18.36 -0.77 -5.50
N MET A 346 17.24 -0.18 -5.06
CA MET A 346 17.02 0.23 -3.67
C MET A 346 16.89 -0.98 -2.73
N THR A 347 16.24 -2.06 -3.18
CA THR A 347 16.16 -3.31 -2.43
C THR A 347 17.54 -3.87 -2.13
N GLN A 348 18.44 -3.85 -3.13
CA GLN A 348 19.81 -4.29 -2.95
C GLN A 348 20.55 -3.41 -1.93
N LEU A 349 20.51 -2.08 -2.09
CA LEU A 349 21.15 -1.15 -1.15
C LEU A 349 20.64 -1.32 0.28
N LEU A 350 19.31 -1.47 0.44
CA LEU A 350 18.67 -1.66 1.74
C LEU A 350 19.13 -2.96 2.42
N LEU A 351 19.14 -4.06 1.69
CA LEU A 351 19.50 -5.38 2.23
C LEU A 351 21.01 -5.51 2.44
N GLU A 352 21.86 -4.86 1.67
CA GLU A 352 23.30 -4.79 1.90
C GLU A 352 23.67 -3.96 3.14
N ASN A 353 22.73 -3.16 3.68
CA ASN A 353 22.89 -2.40 4.93
C ASN A 353 21.91 -2.86 6.02
N HIS A 354 21.56 -4.16 6.03
CA HIS A 354 20.56 -4.75 6.93
C HIS A 354 20.92 -4.64 8.42
N ASP A 355 22.15 -4.38 8.76
CA ASP A 355 22.65 -4.18 10.12
C ASP A 355 22.19 -2.84 10.74
N VAL A 356 21.92 -1.84 9.89
CA VAL A 356 21.46 -0.50 10.32
C VAL A 356 20.04 -0.15 9.82
N LEU A 357 19.53 -0.85 8.79
CA LEU A 357 18.18 -0.68 8.25
C LEU A 357 17.48 -2.04 8.13
N TYR A 358 16.39 -2.23 8.85
CA TYR A 358 15.55 -3.41 8.66
C TYR A 358 14.66 -3.23 7.42
N ALA A 359 14.57 -4.27 6.60
CA ALA A 359 13.87 -4.19 5.33
C ALA A 359 12.41 -4.66 5.44
N ALA A 360 11.47 -3.84 4.98
CA ALA A 360 10.08 -4.22 4.77
C ALA A 360 9.72 -4.04 3.29
N ILE A 361 9.67 -5.13 2.52
CA ILE A 361 9.55 -5.12 1.07
C ILE A 361 8.08 -5.16 0.66
N GLY A 362 7.52 -4.00 0.31
CA GLY A 362 6.11 -3.81 -0.04
C GLY A 362 5.85 -3.93 -1.54
N SER A 363 5.48 -5.12 -2.03
CA SER A 363 5.16 -5.32 -3.44
C SER A 363 4.28 -6.55 -3.68
N HIS A 364 3.38 -6.46 -4.69
CA HIS A 364 2.64 -7.62 -5.22
C HIS A 364 3.35 -8.27 -6.42
N ASN A 365 4.45 -7.67 -6.89
CA ASN A 365 5.22 -8.22 -8.00
C ASN A 365 6.09 -9.38 -7.49
N VAL A 366 5.86 -10.59 -8.03
CA VAL A 366 6.55 -11.81 -7.62
C VAL A 366 8.05 -11.70 -7.87
N ARG A 367 8.49 -11.06 -8.98
CA ARG A 367 9.91 -10.84 -9.25
C ARG A 367 10.54 -9.93 -8.19
N SER A 368 9.91 -8.81 -7.84
CA SER A 368 10.40 -7.90 -6.80
C SER A 368 10.56 -8.60 -5.45
N GLN A 369 9.59 -9.44 -5.07
CA GLN A 369 9.68 -10.25 -3.85
C GLN A 369 10.81 -11.29 -3.94
N ALA A 370 10.92 -11.97 -5.07
CA ALA A 370 11.97 -12.97 -5.31
C ALA A 370 13.38 -12.36 -5.29
N HIS A 371 13.54 -11.14 -5.80
CA HIS A 371 14.81 -10.41 -5.78
C HIS A 371 15.26 -10.12 -4.33
N ALA A 372 14.34 -9.62 -3.50
CA ALA A 372 14.63 -9.43 -2.08
C ALA A 372 14.98 -10.74 -1.36
N MET A 373 14.26 -11.83 -1.66
CA MET A 373 14.55 -13.16 -1.09
C MET A 373 15.92 -13.66 -1.53
N ALA A 374 16.28 -13.51 -2.82
CA ALA A 374 17.57 -13.94 -3.37
C ALA A 374 18.74 -13.23 -2.66
N ILE A 375 18.64 -11.93 -2.44
CA ILE A 375 19.64 -11.15 -1.72
C ILE A 375 19.70 -11.62 -0.26
N ALA A 376 18.55 -11.73 0.40
CA ALA A 376 18.49 -12.13 1.80
C ALA A 376 19.08 -13.52 2.05
N GLU A 377 18.83 -14.49 1.15
CA GLU A 377 19.39 -15.84 1.23
C GLU A 377 20.90 -15.83 0.97
N THR A 378 21.36 -15.07 -0.04
CA THR A 378 22.79 -14.98 -0.40
C THR A 378 23.61 -14.34 0.73
N LEU A 379 23.10 -13.25 1.30
CA LEU A 379 23.76 -12.54 2.41
C LEU A 379 23.48 -13.18 3.78
N LYS A 380 22.62 -14.20 3.84
CA LYS A 380 22.19 -14.87 5.08
C LYS A 380 21.63 -13.89 6.11
N ILE A 381 20.79 -12.96 5.65
CA ILE A 381 20.22 -11.92 6.50
C ILE A 381 19.35 -12.55 7.60
N PRO A 382 19.52 -12.15 8.88
CA PRO A 382 18.66 -12.59 9.97
C PRO A 382 17.18 -12.30 9.70
N LYS A 383 16.29 -13.23 10.09
CA LYS A 383 14.84 -13.11 9.81
C LYS A 383 14.19 -11.90 10.46
N ARG A 384 14.73 -11.40 11.56
CA ARG A 384 14.28 -10.16 12.20
C ARG A 384 14.45 -8.94 11.31
N GLN A 385 15.46 -8.95 10.44
CA GLN A 385 15.90 -7.79 9.66
C GLN A 385 15.22 -7.67 8.30
N ILE A 386 14.35 -8.63 7.94
CA ILE A 386 13.59 -8.61 6.69
C ILE A 386 12.16 -9.11 6.89
N GLU A 387 11.20 -8.38 6.36
CA GLU A 387 9.83 -8.85 6.18
C GLU A 387 9.30 -8.50 4.78
N LEU A 388 8.36 -9.29 4.30
CA LEU A 388 7.70 -9.07 3.02
C LEU A 388 6.30 -8.51 3.29
N GLN A 389 5.86 -7.54 2.48
CA GLN A 389 4.59 -6.87 2.73
C GLN A 389 3.68 -6.90 1.51
N VAL A 390 2.38 -7.05 1.78
CA VAL A 390 1.30 -7.01 0.78
C VAL A 390 0.12 -6.18 1.31
N LEU A 391 -0.78 -5.78 0.42
CA LEU A 391 -2.00 -5.06 0.79
C LEU A 391 -3.15 -6.02 1.06
N TYR A 392 -3.98 -5.69 2.05
CA TYR A 392 -5.16 -6.45 2.43
C TYR A 392 -6.15 -6.60 1.25
N GLY A 393 -6.64 -7.82 1.04
CA GLY A 393 -7.64 -8.13 0.03
C GLY A 393 -7.15 -8.15 -1.43
N MET A 394 -5.85 -7.93 -1.68
CA MET A 394 -5.29 -7.87 -3.04
C MET A 394 -4.44 -9.09 -3.42
N ALA A 395 -3.65 -9.61 -2.51
CA ALA A 395 -2.61 -10.61 -2.82
C ALA A 395 -2.57 -11.78 -1.82
N ASP A 396 -3.72 -12.25 -1.35
CA ASP A 396 -3.83 -13.27 -0.30
C ASP A 396 -3.07 -14.56 -0.63
N LYS A 397 -3.10 -15.01 -1.91
CA LYS A 397 -2.39 -16.21 -2.34
C LYS A 397 -0.89 -16.03 -2.32
N LEU A 398 -0.41 -14.87 -2.81
CA LEU A 398 1.01 -14.54 -2.76
C LEU A 398 1.48 -14.45 -1.31
N ALA A 399 0.73 -13.77 -0.43
CA ALA A 399 1.05 -13.67 0.99
C ALA A 399 1.24 -15.05 1.65
N LYS A 400 0.29 -15.98 1.43
CA LYS A 400 0.38 -17.36 1.94
C LYS A 400 1.56 -18.13 1.33
N THR A 401 1.84 -17.93 0.05
CA THR A 401 2.98 -18.55 -0.63
C THR A 401 4.30 -18.07 -0.03
N LEU A 402 4.45 -16.77 0.19
CA LEU A 402 5.63 -16.17 0.81
C LEU A 402 5.83 -16.65 2.26
N ALA A 403 4.74 -16.69 3.05
CA ALA A 403 4.78 -17.22 4.41
C ALA A 403 5.18 -18.71 4.44
N ALA A 404 4.75 -19.50 3.45
CA ALA A 404 5.14 -20.90 3.32
C ALA A 404 6.63 -21.10 2.98
N GLN A 405 7.32 -20.07 2.43
CA GLN A 405 8.77 -20.08 2.26
C GLN A 405 9.53 -19.70 3.56
N GLY A 406 8.83 -19.47 4.66
CA GLY A 406 9.43 -19.16 5.96
C GLY A 406 9.77 -17.70 6.20
N TYR A 407 9.27 -16.79 5.37
CA TYR A 407 9.38 -15.35 5.57
C TYR A 407 8.26 -14.83 6.48
N ARG A 408 8.56 -13.82 7.29
CA ARG A 408 7.54 -13.03 7.96
C ARG A 408 6.83 -12.17 6.94
N VAL A 409 5.51 -12.34 6.83
CA VAL A 409 4.69 -11.58 5.87
C VAL A 409 3.72 -10.71 6.64
N ARG A 410 3.80 -9.40 6.38
CA ARG A 410 2.92 -8.39 6.96
C ARG A 410 1.88 -7.92 5.94
N VAL A 411 0.64 -7.87 6.36
CA VAL A 411 -0.47 -7.35 5.57
C VAL A 411 -0.73 -5.90 6.00
N TYR A 412 -0.65 -4.97 5.06
CA TYR A 412 -1.09 -3.59 5.26
C TYR A 412 -2.61 -3.55 5.30
N THR A 413 -3.16 -3.18 6.44
CA THR A 413 -4.56 -3.46 6.81
C THR A 413 -5.29 -2.16 7.12
N PRO A 414 -6.00 -1.56 6.14
CA PRO A 414 -6.80 -0.37 6.37
C PRO A 414 -7.98 -0.67 7.30
N PHE A 415 -8.27 0.28 8.17
CA PHE A 415 -9.31 0.22 9.17
C PHE A 415 -10.07 1.54 9.26
N GLY A 416 -11.39 1.49 9.29
CA GLY A 416 -12.25 2.66 9.45
C GLY A 416 -13.47 2.62 8.55
N GLU A 417 -14.23 3.70 8.58
CA GLU A 417 -15.45 3.84 7.80
C GLU A 417 -15.14 4.03 6.30
N LEU A 418 -16.12 3.69 5.47
CA LEU A 418 -15.98 3.72 4.02
C LEU A 418 -15.75 5.13 3.47
N ILE A 419 -16.49 6.12 3.98
CA ILE A 419 -16.42 7.51 3.48
C ILE A 419 -15.02 8.11 3.63
N PRO A 420 -14.42 8.13 4.82
CA PRO A 420 -13.04 8.61 4.98
C PRO A 420 -12.02 7.79 4.17
N GLY A 421 -12.33 6.53 3.89
CA GLY A 421 -11.46 5.61 3.15
C GLY A 421 -11.56 5.66 1.63
N MET A 422 -12.41 6.51 1.04
CA MET A 422 -12.68 6.50 -0.41
C MET A 422 -11.43 6.73 -1.26
N SER A 423 -10.58 7.68 -0.89
CA SER A 423 -9.32 7.94 -1.62
C SER A 423 -8.41 6.71 -1.64
N TYR A 424 -8.32 5.98 -0.54
CA TYR A 424 -7.58 4.73 -0.46
C TYR A 424 -8.19 3.67 -1.40
N LEU A 425 -9.52 3.50 -1.36
CA LEU A 425 -10.23 2.50 -2.15
C LEU A 425 -10.11 2.73 -3.65
N ILE A 426 -10.25 3.97 -4.10
CA ILE A 426 -10.12 4.34 -5.51
C ILE A 426 -8.71 3.99 -6.01
N ARG A 427 -7.66 4.35 -5.26
CA ARG A 427 -6.29 3.97 -5.63
C ARG A 427 -6.11 2.45 -5.74
N ARG A 428 -6.72 1.67 -4.82
CA ARG A 428 -6.65 0.19 -4.87
C ARG A 428 -7.41 -0.40 -6.05
N LEU A 429 -8.58 0.15 -6.36
CA LEU A 429 -9.36 -0.26 -7.53
C LEU A 429 -8.60 0.08 -8.83
N LEU A 430 -8.01 1.26 -8.94
CA LEU A 430 -7.16 1.65 -10.07
C LEU A 430 -5.95 0.72 -10.23
N GLU A 431 -5.24 0.43 -9.14
CA GLU A 431 -4.10 -0.49 -9.16
C GLU A 431 -4.47 -1.90 -9.62
N ASN A 432 -5.57 -2.45 -9.11
CA ASN A 432 -6.05 -3.78 -9.51
C ASN A 432 -6.51 -3.85 -10.97
N THR A 433 -6.89 -2.72 -11.53
CA THR A 433 -7.50 -2.63 -12.86
C THR A 433 -6.54 -2.18 -13.95
N ALA A 434 -5.36 -1.68 -13.57
CA ALA A 434 -4.34 -1.30 -14.54
C ALA A 434 -3.87 -2.52 -15.34
N ASN A 435 -3.78 -2.40 -16.67
CA ASN A 435 -3.31 -3.47 -17.55
C ASN A 435 -1.86 -3.91 -17.20
N SER A 436 -1.08 -3.00 -16.62
CA SER A 436 0.28 -3.23 -16.13
C SER A 436 0.31 -3.82 -14.70
N SER A 437 -0.85 -4.05 -14.07
CA SER A 437 -0.90 -4.63 -12.72
C SER A 437 -0.39 -6.07 -12.74
N PHE A 438 0.62 -6.36 -11.94
CA PHE A 438 1.14 -7.72 -11.78
C PHE A 438 0.09 -8.67 -11.21
N VAL A 439 -0.83 -8.17 -10.38
CA VAL A 439 -1.96 -8.95 -9.83
C VAL A 439 -2.85 -9.46 -10.96
N ARG A 440 -3.15 -8.62 -11.95
CA ARG A 440 -3.94 -9.00 -13.13
C ARG A 440 -3.18 -9.94 -14.06
N GLN A 441 -1.94 -9.64 -14.37
CA GLN A 441 -1.09 -10.46 -15.25
C GLN A 441 -0.86 -11.88 -14.69
N ASN A 442 -0.79 -12.04 -13.37
CA ASN A 442 -0.73 -13.36 -12.73
C ASN A 442 -2.03 -14.17 -12.85
N LEU A 443 -3.16 -13.52 -13.14
CA LEU A 443 -4.44 -14.20 -13.36
C LEU A 443 -4.58 -14.72 -14.80
N GLU A 444 -3.81 -14.18 -15.75
CA GLU A 444 -3.77 -14.63 -17.13
C GLU A 444 -2.75 -15.76 -17.28
N ASP A 445 -3.18 -16.94 -17.71
CA ASP A 445 -2.33 -18.16 -17.79
C ASP A 445 -1.20 -18.07 -18.85
N THR A 446 -1.19 -17.03 -19.68
CA THR A 446 -0.27 -16.84 -20.80
C THR A 446 0.97 -15.99 -20.48
N ALA A 447 1.00 -15.23 -19.41
CA ALA A 447 2.09 -14.32 -19.06
C ALA A 447 3.09 -14.96 -18.09
N GLY A 448 3.92 -15.91 -18.56
CA GLY A 448 4.81 -16.65 -17.67
C GLY A 448 6.20 -16.04 -17.52
N GLU A 449 6.96 -16.04 -18.58
CA GLU A 449 8.39 -15.71 -18.54
C GLU A 449 8.69 -14.22 -18.75
N GLU A 450 7.84 -13.52 -19.50
CA GLU A 450 7.99 -12.07 -19.74
C GLU A 450 7.91 -11.24 -18.45
N LEU A 451 7.16 -11.71 -17.46
CA LEU A 451 7.02 -11.05 -16.15
C LEU A 451 8.27 -11.19 -15.26
N LEU A 452 9.20 -12.05 -15.63
CA LEU A 452 10.39 -12.34 -14.85
C LEU A 452 11.65 -11.66 -15.41
N VAL A 453 11.51 -10.92 -16.50
CA VAL A 453 12.63 -10.19 -17.10
C VAL A 453 13.15 -9.11 -16.15
N ALA A 454 14.47 -9.00 -16.02
CA ALA A 454 15.11 -7.97 -15.22
C ALA A 454 14.71 -6.56 -15.71
N PRO A 455 14.19 -5.71 -14.84
CA PRO A 455 13.80 -4.37 -15.23
C PRO A 455 15.06 -3.51 -15.49
N THR A 456 14.95 -2.61 -16.45
CA THR A 456 15.99 -1.63 -16.80
C THR A 456 15.39 -0.24 -16.82
N PHE A 457 16.23 0.78 -16.63
CA PHE A 457 15.75 2.15 -16.80
C PHE A 457 15.44 2.42 -18.27
N ALA A 458 14.24 2.91 -18.55
CA ALA A 458 13.82 3.31 -19.87
C ALA A 458 14.66 4.50 -20.38
N ALA A 459 14.92 4.57 -21.67
CA ALA A 459 15.72 5.64 -22.26
C ALA A 459 15.18 7.04 -21.92
N VAL A 460 13.85 7.22 -21.92
CA VAL A 460 13.18 8.47 -21.57
C VAL A 460 13.43 8.89 -20.11
N ASP A 461 13.73 7.96 -19.23
CA ASP A 461 14.02 8.21 -17.83
C ASP A 461 15.51 8.33 -17.50
N GLN A 462 16.40 8.01 -18.48
CA GLN A 462 17.85 8.14 -18.34
C GLN A 462 18.36 9.53 -18.75
N VAL A 463 17.58 10.27 -19.53
CA VAL A 463 17.92 11.63 -19.96
C VAL A 463 17.65 12.59 -18.81
N GLY A 464 18.68 13.35 -18.39
CA GLY A 464 18.56 14.34 -17.33
C GLY A 464 17.50 15.40 -17.61
N GLU A 465 17.16 16.19 -16.60
CA GLU A 465 16.04 17.15 -16.49
C GLU A 465 15.81 18.14 -17.63
N SER A 466 16.68 18.22 -18.62
CA SER A 466 16.56 19.12 -19.78
C SER A 466 15.74 18.54 -20.95
N ALA A 467 15.25 17.31 -20.87
CA ALA A 467 14.45 16.73 -21.93
C ALA A 467 12.97 17.09 -21.76
N ASP A 468 12.65 18.21 -22.36
CA ASP A 468 11.40 18.57 -23.02
C ASP A 468 10.09 17.93 -22.50
N LEU A 469 9.31 18.76 -21.78
CA LEU A 469 7.91 18.50 -21.42
C LEU A 469 6.98 18.50 -22.67
N GLY A 470 7.52 18.65 -23.90
CA GLY A 470 6.78 18.99 -25.12
C GLY A 470 5.88 17.90 -25.69
N ASP A 471 6.16 16.63 -25.50
CA ASP A 471 5.53 15.55 -26.27
C ASP A 471 4.63 14.58 -25.47
N TRP A 472 4.28 14.90 -24.24
CA TRP A 472 3.34 14.06 -23.50
C TRP A 472 1.89 14.37 -23.90
N GLN A 473 1.22 13.43 -24.56
CA GLN A 473 -0.23 13.41 -24.71
C GLN A 473 -0.86 12.48 -23.68
N PRO A 474 -1.95 12.89 -23.01
CA PRO A 474 -2.67 12.00 -22.10
C PRO A 474 -3.21 10.79 -22.86
N PRO A 475 -3.21 9.61 -22.22
CA PRO A 475 -3.83 8.43 -22.79
C PRO A 475 -5.34 8.59 -22.97
#